data_2b80e86c83ca460819168de5e6c79d42
#
_entry.id   2b80e86c83ca460819168de5e6c79d42
#
_cell.length_a   1.000
_cell.length_b   1.000
_cell.length_c   1.000
_cell.angle_alpha   90.00
_cell.angle_beta   90.00
_cell.angle_gamma   90.00
#
_symmetry.space_group_name_H-M   'P 1'
#
loop_
_entity.id
_entity.type
_entity.pdbx_description
1 polymer ?
#
loop_
_entity_poly.entity_id
_entity_poly.type
_entity_poly.pdbx_seq_one_letter_code
_entity_poly.pdbx_strand_id
1 'polypeptide(L)'
;MAGHSKWHNIQYRKGAQDAKRGKIFTKLIKEIVVAAKRGGGVIENNPSLRAIIDKALAANMKRDTIENAVKRGSGDLDGDNYEEVRYEGYGLGGTAIMVDCLTDNINRTVSDVRHAFSKHGGNLGTDGSVAYMFTKQGFISFSKGGEDVIMEIAIDAGAEDIIVNDDGSIDVVTTPEDFFTIKDALVRSEERRVGKECRFRWSPY
;
A
#
# COMPACT_ATOMS: atom_id res chain seq x y z
N MET A 1 -46.41 13.38 3.01
CA MET A 1 -45.07 13.79 3.43
C MET A 1 -44.21 12.54 3.57
N ALA A 2 -43.44 12.24 2.56
CA ALA A 2 -42.60 11.07 2.53
C ALA A 2 -41.40 11.27 3.45
N GLY A 3 -41.46 10.74 4.65
CA GLY A 3 -40.30 10.66 5.53
C GLY A 3 -39.27 9.78 4.88
N HIS A 4 -38.10 10.33 4.54
CA HIS A 4 -36.93 9.54 4.19
C HIS A 4 -36.63 8.63 5.39
N SER A 5 -37.06 7.36 5.28
CA SER A 5 -36.92 6.40 6.34
C SER A 5 -35.47 6.34 6.81
N LYS A 6 -35.22 6.46 8.10
CA LYS A 6 -33.89 6.29 8.72
C LYS A 6 -33.20 5.01 8.22
N TRP A 7 -33.98 3.97 7.96
CA TRP A 7 -33.53 2.72 7.38
C TRP A 7 -32.98 2.88 5.95
N HIS A 8 -33.65 3.66 5.09
CA HIS A 8 -33.19 3.93 3.71
C HIS A 8 -31.87 4.68 3.68
N ASN A 9 -31.70 5.66 4.57
CA ASN A 9 -30.43 6.40 4.71
C ASN A 9 -29.29 5.51 5.23
N ILE A 10 -29.59 4.58 6.17
CA ILE A 10 -28.63 3.61 6.67
C ILE A 10 -28.22 2.66 5.56
N GLN A 11 -29.16 2.16 4.78
CA GLN A 11 -28.91 1.24 3.67
C GLN A 11 -28.06 1.89 2.58
N TYR A 12 -28.35 3.15 2.23
CA TYR A 12 -27.57 3.92 1.26
C TYR A 12 -26.13 4.14 1.73
N ARG A 13 -25.92 4.54 2.97
CA ARG A 13 -24.59 4.72 3.56
C ARG A 13 -23.83 3.43 3.63
N LYS A 14 -24.47 2.34 4.04
CA LYS A 14 -23.89 1.00 4.09
C LYS A 14 -23.47 0.53 2.69
N GLY A 15 -24.35 0.69 1.69
CA GLY A 15 -24.04 0.31 0.31
C GLY A 15 -22.84 1.09 -0.25
N ALA A 16 -22.72 2.39 0.03
CA ALA A 16 -21.59 3.20 -0.39
C ALA A 16 -20.27 2.78 0.30
N GLN A 17 -20.33 2.44 1.60
CA GLN A 17 -19.18 1.90 2.34
C GLN A 17 -18.78 0.52 1.82
N ASP A 18 -19.74 -0.37 1.60
CA ASP A 18 -19.49 -1.72 1.08
C ASP A 18 -18.89 -1.68 -0.32
N ALA A 19 -19.34 -0.75 -1.19
CA ALA A 19 -18.75 -0.54 -2.51
C ALA A 19 -17.30 -0.04 -2.44
N LYS A 20 -16.97 0.90 -1.54
CA LYS A 20 -15.60 1.36 -1.32
C LYS A 20 -14.72 0.22 -0.81
N ARG A 21 -15.21 -0.54 0.18
CA ARG A 21 -14.53 -1.71 0.73
C ARG A 21 -14.29 -2.78 -0.33
N GLY A 22 -15.28 -3.04 -1.20
CA GLY A 22 -15.16 -3.98 -2.30
C GLY A 22 -14.04 -3.61 -3.27
N LYS A 23 -13.89 -2.33 -3.63
CA LYS A 23 -12.79 -1.85 -4.47
C LYS A 23 -11.42 -2.08 -3.82
N ILE A 24 -11.28 -1.78 -2.53
CA ILE A 24 -10.03 -2.00 -1.77
C ILE A 24 -9.70 -3.50 -1.75
N PHE A 25 -10.69 -4.35 -1.46
CA PHE A 25 -10.49 -5.80 -1.41
C PHE A 25 -10.08 -6.38 -2.75
N THR A 26 -10.73 -5.95 -3.84
CA THR A 26 -10.37 -6.39 -5.19
C THR A 26 -8.93 -6.01 -5.53
N LYS A 27 -8.50 -4.80 -5.17
CA LYS A 27 -7.13 -4.35 -5.37
C LYS A 27 -6.14 -5.21 -4.58
N LEU A 28 -6.38 -5.42 -3.29
CA LEU A 28 -5.52 -6.24 -2.43
C LEU A 28 -5.43 -7.69 -2.89
N ILE A 29 -6.54 -8.28 -3.35
CA ILE A 29 -6.55 -9.65 -3.90
C ILE A 29 -5.62 -9.73 -5.12
N LYS A 30 -5.69 -8.77 -6.05
CA LYS A 30 -4.81 -8.71 -7.22
C LYS A 30 -3.35 -8.57 -6.82
N GLU A 31 -3.04 -7.68 -5.87
CA GLU A 31 -1.68 -7.50 -5.33
C GLU A 31 -1.14 -8.80 -4.71
N ILE A 32 -1.95 -9.52 -3.93
CA ILE A 32 -1.57 -10.82 -3.33
C ILE A 32 -1.25 -11.84 -4.42
N VAL A 33 -2.12 -11.98 -5.45
CA VAL A 33 -1.91 -12.92 -6.56
C VAL A 33 -0.59 -12.64 -7.28
N VAL A 34 -0.31 -11.38 -7.60
CA VAL A 34 0.92 -11.00 -8.29
C VAL A 34 2.16 -11.20 -7.42
N ALA A 35 2.09 -10.83 -6.14
CA ALA A 35 3.20 -11.05 -5.22
C ALA A 35 3.51 -12.55 -5.01
N ALA A 36 2.47 -13.38 -4.88
CA ALA A 36 2.62 -14.84 -4.76
C ALA A 36 3.17 -15.45 -6.05
N LYS A 37 2.75 -14.96 -7.22
CA LYS A 37 3.27 -15.40 -8.53
C LYS A 37 4.76 -15.11 -8.70
N ARG A 38 5.24 -13.96 -8.22
CA ARG A 38 6.65 -13.53 -8.36
C ARG A 38 7.58 -14.20 -7.36
N GLY A 39 7.20 -14.23 -6.10
CA GLY A 39 8.07 -14.64 -5.00
C GLY A 39 7.67 -15.96 -4.34
N GLY A 40 6.65 -16.64 -4.89
CA GLY A 40 6.08 -17.85 -4.28
C GLY A 40 5.07 -17.56 -3.18
N GLY A 41 4.26 -18.58 -2.84
CA GLY A 41 3.19 -18.48 -1.83
C GLY A 41 3.65 -18.61 -0.38
N VAL A 42 4.94 -18.84 -0.14
CA VAL A 42 5.49 -18.99 1.22
C VAL A 42 5.76 -17.59 1.79
N ILE A 43 4.98 -17.19 2.80
CA ILE A 43 4.97 -15.83 3.37
C ILE A 43 6.34 -15.46 3.96
N GLU A 44 7.01 -16.42 4.59
CA GLU A 44 8.31 -16.26 5.24
C GLU A 44 9.40 -15.85 4.24
N ASN A 45 9.31 -16.38 3.02
CA ASN A 45 10.30 -16.18 1.97
C ASN A 45 9.93 -15.03 1.00
N ASN A 46 8.76 -14.40 1.19
CA ASN A 46 8.25 -13.37 0.29
C ASN A 46 7.86 -12.10 1.07
N PRO A 47 8.81 -11.16 1.28
CA PRO A 47 8.55 -9.92 2.01
C PRO A 47 7.43 -9.07 1.40
N SER A 48 7.34 -9.02 0.06
CA SER A 48 6.27 -8.30 -0.63
C SER A 48 4.90 -8.88 -0.33
N LEU A 49 4.77 -10.22 -0.35
CA LEU A 49 3.53 -10.91 -0.01
C LEU A 49 3.15 -10.65 1.45
N ARG A 50 4.11 -10.70 2.38
CA ARG A 50 3.90 -10.40 3.80
C ARG A 50 3.33 -9.00 3.99
N ALA A 51 3.93 -7.98 3.36
CA ALA A 51 3.46 -6.60 3.45
C ALA A 51 2.02 -6.43 2.96
N ILE A 52 1.65 -7.11 1.87
CA ILE A 52 0.31 -7.02 1.30
C ILE A 52 -0.71 -7.76 2.20
N ILE A 53 -0.32 -8.91 2.77
CA ILE A 53 -1.16 -9.65 3.72
C ILE A 53 -1.43 -8.80 4.97
N ASP A 54 -0.42 -8.12 5.53
CA ASP A 54 -0.59 -7.20 6.66
C ASP A 54 -1.60 -6.09 6.33
N LYS A 55 -1.50 -5.50 5.12
CA LYS A 55 -2.49 -4.50 4.63
C LYS A 55 -3.89 -5.09 4.50
N ALA A 56 -4.01 -6.33 4.02
CA ALA A 56 -5.29 -7.01 3.84
C ALA A 56 -5.95 -7.31 5.19
N LEU A 57 -5.17 -7.74 6.18
CA LEU A 57 -5.63 -7.97 7.56
C LEU A 57 -6.04 -6.66 8.23
N ALA A 58 -5.26 -5.58 8.05
CA ALA A 58 -5.60 -4.24 8.55
C ALA A 58 -6.89 -3.70 7.92
N ALA A 59 -7.19 -4.06 6.66
CA ALA A 59 -8.47 -3.77 6.00
C ALA A 59 -9.62 -4.69 6.43
N ASN A 60 -9.41 -5.59 7.40
CA ASN A 60 -10.36 -6.61 7.87
C ASN A 60 -10.79 -7.60 6.76
N MET A 61 -9.87 -8.00 5.89
CA MET A 61 -10.09 -9.09 4.94
C MET A 61 -10.05 -10.44 5.67
N LYS A 62 -10.94 -11.35 5.29
CA LYS A 62 -10.97 -12.71 5.87
C LYS A 62 -9.74 -13.50 5.46
N ARG A 63 -9.19 -14.29 6.37
CA ARG A 63 -8.01 -15.15 6.13
C ARG A 63 -8.21 -16.10 4.97
N ASP A 64 -9.38 -16.77 4.89
CA ASP A 64 -9.71 -17.67 3.78
C ASP A 64 -9.63 -16.97 2.40
N THR A 65 -10.01 -15.69 2.33
CA THR A 65 -9.92 -14.91 1.10
C THR A 65 -8.46 -14.64 0.72
N ILE A 66 -7.62 -14.35 1.72
CA ILE A 66 -6.17 -14.14 1.54
C ILE A 66 -5.51 -15.44 1.07
N GLU A 67 -5.78 -16.56 1.75
CA GLU A 67 -5.22 -17.87 1.40
C GLU A 67 -5.61 -18.31 -0.02
N ASN A 68 -6.88 -18.10 -0.40
CA ASN A 68 -7.33 -18.39 -1.76
C ASN A 68 -6.62 -17.51 -2.81
N ALA A 69 -6.35 -16.24 -2.49
CA ALA A 69 -5.60 -15.35 -3.37
C ALA A 69 -4.13 -15.80 -3.51
N VAL A 70 -3.49 -16.24 -2.42
CA VAL A 70 -2.14 -16.80 -2.43
C VAL A 70 -2.09 -18.06 -3.30
N LYS A 71 -3.02 -19.02 -3.11
CA LYS A 71 -3.11 -20.26 -3.91
C LYS A 71 -3.27 -19.97 -5.41
N ARG A 72 -4.07 -18.97 -5.79
CA ARG A 72 -4.20 -18.53 -7.19
C ARG A 72 -2.86 -18.03 -7.75
N GLY A 73 -2.12 -17.25 -6.96
CA GLY A 73 -0.81 -16.74 -7.37
C GLY A 73 0.26 -17.83 -7.46
N SER A 74 0.21 -18.84 -6.59
CA SER A 74 1.14 -19.98 -6.59
C SER A 74 0.90 -20.97 -7.73
N GLY A 75 -0.21 -20.84 -8.47
CA GLY A 75 -0.58 -21.75 -9.54
C GLY A 75 -1.40 -22.96 -9.10
N ASP A 76 -1.81 -23.03 -7.84
CA ASP A 76 -2.63 -24.11 -7.31
C ASP A 76 -4.13 -24.00 -7.72
N LEU A 77 -4.50 -22.82 -8.20
CA LEU A 77 -5.85 -22.53 -8.70
C LEU A 77 -5.75 -21.69 -9.99
N ASP A 78 -6.66 -21.93 -10.93
CA ASP A 78 -6.80 -21.09 -12.13
C ASP A 78 -7.06 -19.63 -11.73
N GLY A 79 -6.25 -18.71 -12.26
CA GLY A 79 -6.34 -17.29 -11.95
C GLY A 79 -6.03 -16.41 -13.16
N ASP A 80 -6.54 -15.18 -13.10
CA ASP A 80 -6.27 -14.17 -14.10
C ASP A 80 -4.76 -13.85 -14.16
N ASN A 81 -4.25 -13.69 -15.36
CA ASN A 81 -2.85 -13.37 -15.59
C ASN A 81 -2.63 -11.85 -15.48
N TYR A 82 -2.48 -11.34 -14.25
CA TYR A 82 -2.14 -9.94 -14.05
C TYR A 82 -0.66 -9.68 -14.26
N GLU A 83 -0.37 -8.56 -14.93
CA GLU A 83 0.96 -8.01 -15.11
C GLU A 83 1.05 -6.64 -14.42
N GLU A 84 2.22 -6.37 -13.86
CA GLU A 84 2.51 -5.08 -13.25
C GLU A 84 3.22 -4.21 -14.28
N VAL A 85 2.62 -3.06 -14.57
CA VAL A 85 3.13 -2.09 -15.53
C VAL A 85 3.21 -0.72 -14.87
N ARG A 86 4.34 -0.04 -15.05
CA ARG A 86 4.57 1.32 -14.57
C ARG A 86 4.41 2.30 -15.71
N TYR A 87 3.72 3.39 -15.43
CA TYR A 87 3.58 4.53 -16.32
C TYR A 87 4.13 5.78 -15.64
N GLU A 88 4.76 6.61 -16.43
CA GLU A 88 5.43 7.82 -15.99
C GLU A 88 4.93 9.01 -16.78
N GLY A 89 4.83 10.17 -16.16
CA GLY A 89 4.39 11.37 -16.85
C GLY A 89 4.40 12.60 -15.98
N TYR A 90 3.95 13.69 -16.57
CA TYR A 90 3.86 14.98 -15.90
C TYR A 90 2.40 15.43 -15.82
N GLY A 91 2.00 15.86 -14.65
CA GLY A 91 0.71 16.49 -14.41
C GLY A 91 0.75 18.00 -14.67
N LEU A 92 -0.34 18.66 -14.28
CA LEU A 92 -0.45 20.10 -14.38
C LEU A 92 0.70 20.79 -13.59
N GLY A 93 1.29 21.84 -14.16
CA GLY A 93 2.40 22.56 -13.52
C GLY A 93 3.73 21.79 -13.50
N GLY A 94 3.89 20.71 -14.27
CA GLY A 94 5.12 19.94 -14.32
C GLY A 94 5.33 18.98 -13.16
N THR A 95 4.27 18.66 -12.41
CA THR A 95 4.33 17.69 -11.31
C THR A 95 4.64 16.30 -11.85
N ALA A 96 5.70 15.67 -11.36
CA ALA A 96 6.04 14.30 -11.71
C ALA A 96 5.02 13.32 -11.13
N ILE A 97 4.54 12.41 -11.97
CA ILE A 97 3.55 11.39 -11.58
C ILE A 97 4.03 10.03 -12.04
N MET A 98 4.09 9.09 -11.09
CA MET A 98 4.36 7.67 -11.35
C MET A 98 3.10 6.87 -11.02
N VAL A 99 2.69 5.97 -11.92
CA VAL A 99 1.48 5.16 -11.78
C VAL A 99 1.83 3.70 -11.93
N ASP A 100 1.73 2.94 -10.84
CA ASP A 100 1.87 1.47 -10.87
C ASP A 100 0.49 0.84 -11.08
N CYS A 101 0.36 0.05 -12.14
CA CYS A 101 -0.87 -0.61 -12.54
C CYS A 101 -0.72 -2.13 -12.49
N LEU A 102 -1.76 -2.82 -11.97
CA LEU A 102 -1.95 -4.26 -12.10
C LEU A 102 -3.05 -4.52 -13.12
N THR A 103 -2.71 -5.09 -14.27
CA THR A 103 -3.64 -5.26 -15.38
C THR A 103 -3.53 -6.63 -16.03
N ASP A 104 -4.67 -7.09 -16.55
CA ASP A 104 -4.81 -8.23 -17.46
C ASP A 104 -4.67 -7.82 -18.94
N ASN A 105 -4.67 -6.49 -19.23
CA ASN A 105 -4.60 -5.96 -20.60
C ASN A 105 -3.87 -4.62 -20.67
N ILE A 106 -2.60 -4.68 -21.03
CA ILE A 106 -1.70 -3.52 -21.12
C ILE A 106 -2.22 -2.46 -22.10
N ASN A 107 -2.74 -2.90 -23.26
CA ASN A 107 -3.21 -1.97 -24.32
C ASN A 107 -4.41 -1.13 -23.85
N ARG A 108 -5.35 -1.75 -23.15
CA ARG A 108 -6.48 -1.03 -22.55
C ARG A 108 -5.98 -0.04 -21.48
N THR A 109 -5.11 -0.51 -20.60
CA THR A 109 -4.62 0.30 -19.48
C THR A 109 -3.79 1.50 -19.93
N VAL A 110 -2.89 1.35 -20.92
CA VAL A 110 -2.12 2.49 -21.44
C VAL A 110 -3.04 3.55 -22.07
N SER A 111 -4.10 3.12 -22.73
CA SER A 111 -5.08 4.04 -23.33
C SER A 111 -5.84 4.82 -22.26
N ASP A 112 -6.29 4.14 -21.21
CA ASP A 112 -7.00 4.76 -20.08
C ASP A 112 -6.10 5.73 -19.29
N VAL A 113 -4.86 5.34 -19.02
CA VAL A 113 -3.88 6.19 -18.32
C VAL A 113 -3.55 7.42 -19.18
N ARG A 114 -3.28 7.25 -20.50
CA ARG A 114 -3.02 8.36 -21.41
C ARG A 114 -4.20 9.33 -21.48
N HIS A 115 -5.42 8.79 -21.54
CA HIS A 115 -6.62 9.60 -21.52
C HIS A 115 -6.75 10.39 -20.21
N ALA A 116 -6.47 9.75 -19.06
CA ALA A 116 -6.51 10.41 -17.76
C ALA A 116 -5.51 11.58 -17.68
N PHE A 117 -4.26 11.36 -18.10
CA PHE A 117 -3.26 12.44 -18.15
C PHE A 117 -3.72 13.61 -19.02
N SER A 118 -4.13 13.32 -20.29
CA SER A 118 -4.53 14.34 -21.26
C SER A 118 -5.77 15.11 -20.79
N LYS A 119 -6.76 14.42 -20.21
CA LYS A 119 -7.99 15.03 -19.71
C LYS A 119 -7.74 16.03 -18.58
N HIS A 120 -6.71 15.82 -17.79
CA HIS A 120 -6.38 16.67 -16.65
C HIS A 120 -5.19 17.60 -16.91
N GLY A 121 -4.86 17.87 -18.19
CA GLY A 121 -3.83 18.82 -18.58
C GLY A 121 -2.40 18.35 -18.35
N GLY A 122 -2.22 17.04 -18.16
CA GLY A 122 -0.92 16.40 -18.07
C GLY A 122 -0.51 15.71 -19.38
N ASN A 123 0.65 15.08 -19.37
CA ASN A 123 1.21 14.32 -20.47
C ASN A 123 1.83 13.01 -19.98
N LEU A 124 1.46 11.91 -20.62
CA LEU A 124 2.11 10.62 -20.40
C LEU A 124 3.47 10.63 -21.10
N GLY A 125 4.53 10.41 -20.34
CA GLY A 125 5.90 10.34 -20.82
C GLY A 125 6.31 8.93 -21.25
N THR A 126 7.61 8.77 -21.47
CA THR A 126 8.26 7.48 -21.72
C THR A 126 8.81 6.92 -20.40
N ASP A 127 9.17 5.65 -20.39
CA ASP A 127 9.83 5.02 -19.24
C ASP A 127 11.12 5.78 -18.87
N GLY A 128 11.33 6.01 -17.58
CA GLY A 128 12.46 6.77 -17.05
C GLY A 128 12.28 8.29 -17.09
N SER A 129 11.15 8.82 -17.56
CA SER A 129 10.93 10.27 -17.65
C SER A 129 10.84 10.97 -16.29
N VAL A 130 10.35 10.26 -15.25
CA VAL A 130 10.24 10.79 -13.89
C VAL A 130 10.78 9.83 -12.82
N ALA A 131 11.06 8.57 -13.14
CA ALA A 131 11.49 7.55 -12.18
C ALA A 131 12.71 7.97 -11.36
N TYR A 132 13.64 8.72 -11.95
CA TYR A 132 14.84 9.23 -11.29
C TYR A 132 14.55 10.22 -10.15
N MET A 133 13.33 10.76 -10.08
CA MET A 133 12.89 11.69 -9.04
C MET A 133 12.31 10.98 -7.82
N PHE A 134 12.12 9.64 -7.91
CA PHE A 134 11.46 8.86 -6.87
C PHE A 134 12.42 7.85 -6.25
N THR A 135 12.47 7.85 -4.94
CA THR A 135 13.20 6.84 -4.17
C THR A 135 12.20 5.99 -3.38
N LYS A 136 12.33 4.67 -3.49
CA LYS A 136 11.45 3.76 -2.74
C LYS A 136 11.95 3.64 -1.31
N GLN A 137 11.13 4.03 -0.36
CA GLN A 137 11.44 4.02 1.07
C GLN A 137 10.30 3.39 1.87
N GLY A 138 10.62 2.87 3.05
CA GLY A 138 9.63 2.45 4.05
C GLY A 138 9.42 3.56 5.07
N PHE A 139 8.18 3.79 5.49
CA PHE A 139 7.83 4.72 6.56
C PHE A 139 7.11 3.99 7.68
N ILE A 140 7.57 4.18 8.92
CA ILE A 140 6.93 3.69 10.13
C ILE A 140 6.54 4.90 10.95
N SER A 141 5.24 5.19 11.02
CA SER A 141 4.71 6.40 11.66
C SER A 141 4.15 6.11 13.04
N PHE A 142 4.50 6.95 14.00
CA PHE A 142 3.99 6.95 15.37
C PHE A 142 3.20 8.21 15.61
N SER A 143 1.96 8.09 16.10
CA SER A 143 1.08 9.24 16.31
C SER A 143 1.47 10.08 17.54
N LYS A 144 1.98 9.44 18.60
CA LYS A 144 2.59 10.04 19.79
C LYS A 144 3.37 8.95 20.53
N GLY A 145 4.54 9.28 21.07
CA GLY A 145 5.31 8.29 21.85
C GLY A 145 6.62 8.85 22.33
N GLY A 146 7.36 8.08 23.13
CA GLY A 146 8.67 8.47 23.66
C GLY A 146 9.70 8.65 22.54
N GLU A 147 9.86 9.87 22.09
CA GLU A 147 10.78 10.26 21.00
C GLU A 147 12.17 9.65 21.19
N ASP A 148 12.76 9.82 22.39
CA ASP A 148 14.10 9.32 22.69
C ASP A 148 14.21 7.79 22.52
N VAL A 149 13.17 7.05 22.91
CA VAL A 149 13.16 5.58 22.82
C VAL A 149 13.00 5.10 21.39
N ILE A 150 12.12 5.77 20.60
CA ILE A 150 11.93 5.47 19.20
C ILE A 150 13.20 5.76 18.42
N MET A 151 13.84 6.90 18.69
CA MET A 151 15.10 7.28 18.08
C MET A 151 16.21 6.28 18.37
N GLU A 152 16.42 5.91 19.63
CA GLU A 152 17.45 4.95 20.04
C GLU A 152 17.27 3.61 19.30
N ILE A 153 16.06 3.05 19.32
CA ILE A 153 15.79 1.76 18.72
C ILE A 153 15.86 1.82 17.17
N ALA A 154 15.38 2.90 16.56
CA ALA A 154 15.43 3.07 15.13
C ALA A 154 16.86 3.19 14.61
N ILE A 155 17.71 3.95 15.31
CA ILE A 155 19.14 4.09 14.98
C ILE A 155 19.85 2.75 15.13
N ASP A 156 19.64 2.06 16.25
CA ASP A 156 20.27 0.75 16.50
C ASP A 156 19.84 -0.31 15.48
N ALA A 157 18.60 -0.21 14.97
CA ALA A 157 18.07 -1.10 13.94
C ALA A 157 18.47 -0.71 12.51
N GLY A 158 19.14 0.43 12.29
CA GLY A 158 19.67 0.86 11.01
C GLY A 158 18.67 1.69 10.16
N ALA A 159 17.83 2.50 10.80
CA ALA A 159 16.96 3.45 10.07
C ALA A 159 17.79 4.47 9.30
N GLU A 160 17.29 4.88 8.10
CA GLU A 160 17.96 5.89 7.27
C GLU A 160 17.79 7.30 7.84
N ASP A 161 16.59 7.62 8.34
CA ASP A 161 16.27 8.93 8.88
C ASP A 161 15.10 8.85 9.88
N ILE A 162 14.97 9.88 10.72
CA ILE A 162 13.89 10.02 11.70
C ILE A 162 13.37 11.44 11.64
N ILE A 163 12.10 11.59 11.27
CA ILE A 163 11.45 12.88 11.10
C ILE A 163 10.48 13.10 12.25
N VAL A 164 10.72 14.14 13.04
CA VAL A 164 9.78 14.58 14.08
C VAL A 164 8.92 15.70 13.47
N ASN A 165 7.62 15.46 13.38
CA ASN A 165 6.68 16.40 12.80
C ASN A 165 6.18 17.43 13.83
N ASP A 166 5.69 18.58 13.37
CA ASP A 166 5.18 19.67 14.21
C ASP A 166 3.98 19.26 15.09
N ASP A 167 3.24 18.23 14.70
CA ASP A 167 2.11 17.66 15.49
C ASP A 167 2.57 16.67 16.56
N GLY A 168 3.87 16.42 16.69
CA GLY A 168 4.49 15.48 17.61
C GLY A 168 4.43 14.02 17.14
N SER A 169 4.05 13.77 15.89
CA SER A 169 4.19 12.47 15.26
C SER A 169 5.65 12.25 14.83
N ILE A 170 6.06 10.97 14.77
CA ILE A 170 7.43 10.59 14.41
C ILE A 170 7.35 9.62 13.24
N ASP A 171 8.09 9.92 12.17
CA ASP A 171 8.22 9.05 11.02
C ASP A 171 9.65 8.50 10.95
N VAL A 172 9.78 7.18 11.05
CA VAL A 172 11.05 6.47 10.86
C VAL A 172 11.15 6.06 9.40
N VAL A 173 12.18 6.55 8.72
CA VAL A 173 12.47 6.27 7.30
C VAL A 173 13.44 5.11 7.20
N THR A 174 13.15 4.16 6.32
CA THR A 174 13.94 2.94 6.16
C THR A 174 14.16 2.60 4.71
N THR A 175 15.18 1.80 4.42
CA THR A 175 15.26 1.11 3.12
C THR A 175 14.10 0.12 2.98
N PRO A 176 13.71 -0.26 1.75
CA PRO A 176 12.72 -1.32 1.54
C PRO A 176 13.17 -2.68 2.12
N GLU A 177 14.47 -2.92 2.18
CA GLU A 177 15.08 -4.18 2.61
C GLU A 177 15.02 -4.32 4.14
N ASP A 178 15.34 -3.24 4.86
CA ASP A 178 15.42 -3.22 6.33
C ASP A 178 14.08 -2.92 6.99
N PHE A 179 13.05 -2.55 6.20
CA PHE A 179 11.74 -2.14 6.72
C PHE A 179 11.16 -3.12 7.75
N PHE A 180 11.16 -4.41 7.47
CA PHE A 180 10.58 -5.40 8.37
C PHE A 180 11.42 -5.61 9.62
N THR A 181 12.75 -5.57 9.50
CA THR A 181 13.67 -5.70 10.64
C THR A 181 13.48 -4.55 11.61
N ILE A 182 13.43 -3.32 11.11
CA ILE A 182 13.24 -2.11 11.90
C ILE A 182 11.82 -2.07 12.50
N LYS A 183 10.79 -2.43 11.69
CA LYS A 183 9.42 -2.55 12.18
C LYS A 183 9.32 -3.51 13.36
N ASP A 184 9.88 -4.71 13.23
CA ASP A 184 9.82 -5.73 14.27
C ASP A 184 10.58 -5.30 15.54
N ALA A 185 11.70 -4.59 15.42
CA ALA A 185 12.44 -4.03 16.55
C ALA A 185 11.59 -2.99 17.29
N LEU A 186 10.97 -2.07 16.56
CA LEU A 186 10.11 -1.01 17.11
C LEU A 186 8.83 -1.58 17.77
N VAL A 187 8.15 -2.53 17.13
CA VAL A 187 6.94 -3.18 17.71
C VAL A 187 7.26 -3.92 19.00
N ARG A 188 8.36 -4.67 19.07
CA ARG A 188 8.75 -5.37 20.29
C ARG A 188 9.02 -4.44 21.47
N SER A 189 9.47 -3.22 21.20
CA SER A 189 9.69 -2.21 22.24
C SER A 189 8.40 -1.58 22.72
N GLU A 190 7.42 -1.38 21.82
CA GLU A 190 6.10 -0.83 22.14
C GLU A 190 5.24 -1.81 22.95
N GLU A 191 5.28 -3.11 22.66
CA GLU A 191 4.59 -4.12 23.49
C GLU A 191 5.00 -4.08 24.96
N ARG A 192 6.19 -3.54 25.24
CA ARG A 192 6.68 -3.37 26.62
C ARG A 192 6.24 -2.07 27.29
N ARG A 193 5.78 -1.04 26.58
CA ARG A 193 5.62 0.31 27.15
C ARG A 193 4.36 1.12 26.82
N VAL A 194 3.67 0.93 25.69
CA VAL A 194 2.53 1.82 25.35
C VAL A 194 1.52 1.10 24.43
N GLY A 195 0.20 1.45 24.58
CA GLY A 195 -0.91 0.90 23.80
C GLY A 195 -0.92 1.35 22.34
N LYS A 196 -1.05 0.40 21.52
CA LYS A 196 -1.66 0.22 20.19
C LYS A 196 -2.01 1.45 19.32
N GLU A 197 -1.06 2.22 18.81
CA GLU A 197 -1.32 3.07 17.64
C GLU A 197 -0.11 3.22 16.70
N CYS A 198 0.35 2.11 16.14
CA CYS A 198 1.39 2.12 15.11
C CYS A 198 0.72 2.00 13.72
N ARG A 199 0.93 2.97 12.82
CA ARG A 199 0.46 2.92 11.43
C ARG A 199 1.64 2.67 10.51
N PHE A 200 1.58 1.61 9.72
CA PHE A 200 2.59 1.29 8.71
C PHE A 200 2.15 1.81 7.35
N ARG A 201 3.03 2.54 6.69
CA ARG A 201 2.79 3.09 5.37
C ARG A 201 3.99 2.83 4.47
N TRP A 202 3.77 2.17 3.35
CA TRP A 202 4.71 2.19 2.24
C TRP A 202 4.47 3.47 1.45
N SER A 203 5.49 4.29 1.32
CA SER A 203 5.45 5.45 0.44
C SER A 203 6.36 5.19 -0.76
N PRO A 204 5.87 5.34 -1.99
CA PRO A 204 6.69 5.36 -3.17
C PRO A 204 7.13 6.82 -3.43
N TYR A 205 7.99 7.37 -2.60
CA TYR A 205 8.62 8.66 -2.87
C TYR A 205 10.11 8.51 -2.90
#